data_f2a788636b2a76e11030b08b0f16fce3
#
_entry.id   f2a788636b2a76e11030b08b0f16fce3
#
_cell.length_a   1.000
_cell.length_b   1.000
_cell.length_c   1.000
_cell.angle_alpha   90.00
_cell.angle_beta   90.00
_cell.angle_gamma   90.00
#
_symmetry.space_group_name_H-M   'P 1'
#
loop_
_entity.id
_entity.type
_entity.pdbx_description
1 polymer ?
#
loop_
_entity_poly.entity_id
_entity_poly.type
_entity_poly.pdbx_seq_one_letter_code
_entity_poly.pdbx_strand_id
1 'polypeptide(L)'
;MRNLQQQEQQRFLRLSFVLSSRKFFANGRRMSLKGAGAARKFRVYASHPFGTFHVDARIPRLYITHGSMTHNESSLTMFRIGFVPILLAFAGVIGVSSLALRERHSAAAPATSPQAADHTQTGIDVLEEQNFAPLRGKRVGLITNQTGVDSQGRRTIDVLAHADGVRLVAIFSPEHGIAGQLDAKVENATDAATGLKIFSLYGETRRPTDEMLQGLDVLVFDVQGVGVRFYTFITTMGYCMEAAAKHIIPFFVLDRPDPLGGEKIQGPMLDPSRISFVGYYRLPAVYGMTLGELAQMFNAENKMGLDLHVIAMKNWRRSETFDQTGLTWIPPSPNLRTLNEAFLYPGIEILQAAGVSVGRGTDAPFEQLGAPWIHSDALLNSLTPRQVPGVGFAAASFTPTDGLYKGEACVGVKLTISDRDGFDSIRTGLEIADALHRRYPERFEVTKLMDLLASQTTLDALIAYQAPASIIASWDSELAQFRALRAKYLIYD
;
A
#
# COMPACT_ATOMS: atom_id res chain seq x y z
N MET A 1 1.80 -34.90 -4.54
CA MET A 1 0.41 -34.55 -4.17
C MET A 1 -0.08 -33.20 -4.73
N ARG A 2 0.77 -32.16 -4.91
CA ARG A 2 0.36 -30.86 -5.50
C ARG A 2 -0.12 -30.92 -6.95
N ASN A 3 0.44 -31.81 -7.78
CA ASN A 3 -0.01 -31.98 -9.17
C ASN A 3 -1.42 -32.58 -9.31
N LEU A 4 -1.89 -33.33 -8.34
CA LEU A 4 -3.25 -33.89 -8.34
C LEU A 4 -4.30 -32.84 -8.00
N GLN A 5 -3.99 -31.89 -7.10
CA GLN A 5 -4.92 -30.80 -6.75
C GLN A 5 -5.08 -29.79 -7.89
N GLN A 6 -4.01 -29.44 -8.62
CA GLN A 6 -4.11 -28.57 -9.78
C GLN A 6 -4.85 -29.21 -10.95
N GLN A 7 -4.67 -30.51 -11.16
CA GLN A 7 -5.43 -31.25 -12.20
C GLN A 7 -6.90 -31.40 -11.82
N GLU A 8 -7.25 -31.57 -10.55
CA GLU A 8 -8.63 -31.58 -10.10
C GLU A 8 -9.29 -30.19 -10.23
N GLN A 9 -8.60 -29.09 -9.91
CA GLN A 9 -9.12 -27.73 -10.13
C GLN A 9 -9.34 -27.41 -11.62
N GLN A 10 -8.43 -27.82 -12.50
CA GLN A 10 -8.62 -27.63 -13.95
C GLN A 10 -9.73 -28.53 -14.53
N ARG A 11 -9.95 -29.72 -13.97
CA ARG A 11 -11.11 -30.56 -14.32
C ARG A 11 -12.41 -29.97 -13.84
N PHE A 12 -12.44 -29.34 -12.67
CA PHE A 12 -13.63 -28.65 -12.14
C PHE A 12 -14.02 -27.45 -12.98
N LEU A 13 -13.06 -26.64 -13.42
CA LEU A 13 -13.26 -25.52 -14.33
C LEU A 13 -13.75 -25.96 -15.71
N ARG A 14 -13.26 -27.08 -16.25
CA ARG A 14 -13.75 -27.66 -17.52
C ARG A 14 -15.16 -28.22 -17.43
N LEU A 15 -15.55 -28.83 -16.31
CA LEU A 15 -16.94 -29.28 -16.08
C LEU A 15 -17.93 -28.11 -16.01
N SER A 16 -17.56 -27.01 -15.37
CA SER A 16 -18.38 -25.80 -15.32
C SER A 16 -18.59 -25.18 -16.72
N PHE A 17 -17.59 -25.24 -17.58
CA PHE A 17 -17.66 -24.70 -18.95
C PHE A 17 -18.51 -25.58 -19.91
N VAL A 18 -18.52 -26.90 -19.72
CA VAL A 18 -19.32 -27.82 -20.55
C VAL A 18 -20.80 -27.80 -20.17
N LEU A 19 -21.13 -27.51 -18.91
CA LEU A 19 -22.52 -27.41 -18.43
C LEU A 19 -23.20 -26.09 -18.87
N SER A 20 -22.44 -25.04 -19.17
CA SER A 20 -22.95 -23.74 -19.66
C SER A 20 -23.43 -23.77 -21.10
N SER A 21 -23.10 -24.78 -21.90
CA SER A 21 -23.36 -24.79 -23.35
C SER A 21 -24.50 -25.70 -23.84
N ARG A 22 -25.24 -26.38 -22.95
CA ARG A 22 -26.40 -27.19 -23.35
C ARG A 22 -27.65 -26.82 -22.56
N LYS A 23 -28.69 -26.39 -23.29
CA LYS A 23 -30.06 -26.22 -22.78
C LYS A 23 -30.57 -27.51 -22.14
N PHE A 24 -30.73 -27.55 -20.84
CA PHE A 24 -31.45 -28.60 -20.16
C PHE A 24 -32.67 -28.05 -19.43
N PHE A 25 -33.85 -28.55 -19.82
CA PHE A 25 -35.08 -28.37 -19.07
C PHE A 25 -35.02 -29.24 -17.81
N ALA A 26 -35.11 -28.67 -16.63
CA ALA A 26 -35.09 -29.39 -15.37
C ALA A 26 -36.47 -29.44 -14.76
N ASN A 27 -37.12 -30.56 -14.88
CA ASN A 27 -38.11 -31.02 -13.90
C ASN A 27 -37.34 -31.82 -12.84
N GLY A 28 -37.52 -31.43 -11.56
CA GLY A 28 -36.79 -31.86 -10.37
C GLY A 28 -36.33 -33.33 -10.29
N ARG A 29 -35.31 -33.73 -10.97
CA ARG A 29 -34.72 -35.06 -10.88
C ARG A 29 -33.40 -35.05 -10.12
N ARG A 30 -33.24 -36.02 -9.23
CA ARG A 30 -31.95 -36.30 -8.53
C ARG A 30 -30.93 -36.76 -9.53
N MET A 31 -29.81 -36.08 -9.61
CA MET A 31 -28.64 -36.55 -10.34
C MET A 31 -27.60 -37.12 -9.36
N SER A 32 -27.15 -38.34 -9.62
CA SER A 32 -26.05 -38.99 -8.90
C SER A 32 -24.85 -39.04 -9.80
N LEU A 33 -23.76 -38.37 -9.41
CA LEU A 33 -22.46 -38.47 -10.07
C LEU A 33 -21.60 -39.47 -9.29
N LYS A 34 -21.26 -40.59 -9.93
CA LYS A 34 -20.30 -41.58 -9.39
C LYS A 34 -18.89 -41.21 -9.87
N GLY A 35 -18.06 -40.73 -8.96
CA GLY A 35 -16.61 -40.64 -9.14
C GLY A 35 -15.95 -41.78 -8.37
N ALA A 36 -14.88 -42.38 -8.90
CA ALA A 36 -14.16 -43.45 -8.26
C ALA A 36 -13.56 -42.95 -6.93
N GLY A 37 -14.11 -43.51 -5.81
CA GLY A 37 -13.49 -43.34 -4.50
C GLY A 37 -14.23 -42.44 -3.48
N ALA A 38 -15.51 -42.26 -3.49
CA ALA A 38 -16.45 -41.92 -2.41
C ALA A 38 -17.69 -41.20 -2.96
N ALA A 39 -18.86 -41.77 -2.68
CA ALA A 39 -20.13 -41.15 -3.11
C ALA A 39 -20.46 -39.93 -2.27
N ARG A 40 -20.34 -38.72 -2.82
CA ARG A 40 -20.84 -37.49 -2.22
C ARG A 40 -22.18 -37.14 -2.85
N LYS A 41 -23.20 -36.95 -2.03
CA LYS A 41 -24.52 -36.52 -2.47
C LYS A 41 -24.59 -35.00 -2.45
N PHE A 42 -24.89 -34.40 -3.59
CA PHE A 42 -25.13 -32.96 -3.72
C PHE A 42 -26.62 -32.72 -3.94
N ARG A 43 -27.17 -31.69 -3.30
CA ARG A 43 -28.51 -31.16 -3.60
C ARG A 43 -28.38 -29.86 -4.36
N VAL A 44 -28.99 -29.78 -5.55
CA VAL A 44 -29.06 -28.56 -6.36
C VAL A 44 -30.44 -28.02 -6.25
N TYR A 45 -30.59 -26.74 -5.88
CA TYR A 45 -31.86 -26.01 -5.87
C TYR A 45 -31.82 -24.95 -6.98
N ALA A 46 -32.84 -24.91 -7.82
CA ALA A 46 -33.02 -23.85 -8.80
C ALA A 46 -34.05 -22.84 -8.23
N SER A 47 -33.63 -21.59 -8.11
CA SER A 47 -34.51 -20.49 -7.76
C SER A 47 -34.47 -19.43 -8.86
N HIS A 48 -35.61 -19.25 -9.55
CA HIS A 48 -35.93 -18.30 -10.61
C HIS A 48 -35.62 -18.70 -12.06
N PRO A 49 -36.40 -18.22 -13.03
CA PRO A 49 -36.36 -18.62 -14.43
C PRO A 49 -35.19 -18.03 -15.27
N PHE A 50 -34.24 -17.32 -14.66
CA PHE A 50 -32.98 -16.87 -15.30
C PHE A 50 -31.82 -17.40 -14.48
N GLY A 51 -31.32 -18.54 -14.89
CA GLY A 51 -30.49 -19.48 -14.17
C GLY A 51 -29.16 -18.96 -13.65
N THR A 52 -29.09 -18.77 -12.33
CA THR A 52 -27.85 -18.89 -11.56
C THR A 52 -27.95 -20.15 -10.68
N PHE A 53 -26.93 -21.00 -10.72
CA PHE A 53 -26.87 -22.21 -9.89
C PHE A 53 -25.96 -21.97 -8.69
N HIS A 54 -26.51 -22.14 -7.47
CA HIS A 54 -25.70 -22.19 -6.25
C HIS A 54 -25.50 -23.65 -5.80
N VAL A 55 -24.25 -24.01 -5.51
CA VAL A 55 -23.91 -25.30 -4.92
C VAL A 55 -23.56 -25.08 -3.45
N ASP A 56 -24.40 -25.53 -2.53
CA ASP A 56 -24.14 -25.47 -1.08
C ASP A 56 -23.49 -26.80 -0.62
N ALA A 57 -22.24 -26.72 -0.20
CA ALA A 57 -21.49 -27.83 0.37
C ALA A 57 -21.43 -27.67 1.89
N ARG A 58 -22.40 -28.25 2.63
CA ARG A 58 -22.38 -28.26 4.10
C ARG A 58 -21.50 -29.37 4.63
N ILE A 59 -20.53 -28.98 5.45
CA ILE A 59 -19.75 -29.86 6.31
C ILE A 59 -20.63 -30.26 7.50
N PRO A 60 -20.73 -31.55 7.91
CA PRO A 60 -21.52 -31.92 9.06
C PRO A 60 -20.97 -31.35 10.36
N ARG A 61 -21.78 -30.55 11.05
CA ARG A 61 -21.50 -30.10 12.41
C ARG A 61 -21.60 -31.28 13.37
N LEU A 62 -20.57 -31.45 14.17
CA LEU A 62 -20.57 -32.33 15.34
C LEU A 62 -21.49 -31.71 16.40
N TYR A 63 -22.54 -32.44 16.79
CA TYR A 63 -23.40 -32.03 17.89
C TYR A 63 -22.74 -32.36 19.23
N ILE A 64 -22.43 -31.33 20.01
CA ILE A 64 -22.14 -31.49 21.45
C ILE A 64 -23.43 -31.13 22.17
N THR A 65 -24.03 -32.11 22.83
CA THR A 65 -25.18 -31.94 23.72
C THR A 65 -24.78 -31.26 24.99
N HIS A 66 -25.28 -30.05 25.23
CA HIS A 66 -25.24 -29.44 26.57
C HIS A 66 -26.50 -29.81 27.33
N GLY A 67 -26.30 -30.45 28.47
CA GLY A 67 -27.33 -30.68 29.48
C GLY A 67 -27.74 -29.38 30.16
N SER A 68 -29.03 -29.25 30.37
CA SER A 68 -29.68 -28.17 31.08
C SER A 68 -29.32 -28.17 32.56
N MET A 69 -29.07 -27.01 33.16
CA MET A 69 -29.33 -26.73 34.56
C MET A 69 -29.88 -25.32 34.75
N THR A 70 -30.84 -25.30 35.64
CA THR A 70 -31.88 -24.34 35.97
C THR A 70 -31.38 -23.06 36.70
N HIS A 71 -32.19 -22.02 36.51
CA HIS A 71 -32.36 -20.78 37.26
C HIS A 71 -31.74 -20.68 38.68
N ASN A 72 -31.14 -19.54 39.03
CA ASN A 72 -31.59 -18.74 40.16
C ASN A 72 -31.21 -17.25 40.01
N GLU A 73 -32.22 -16.42 40.34
CA GLU A 73 -32.15 -14.96 40.41
C GLU A 73 -31.37 -14.50 41.67
N SER A 74 -30.78 -13.35 41.58
CA SER A 74 -30.95 -12.19 42.45
C SER A 74 -29.68 -11.37 42.61
N SER A 75 -29.79 -10.20 42.41
CA SER A 75 -29.80 -8.91 43.12
C SER A 75 -28.77 -7.88 42.65
N LEU A 76 -29.34 -6.75 42.18
CA LEU A 76 -28.70 -5.46 42.01
C LEU A 76 -28.07 -4.97 43.33
N THR A 77 -26.86 -4.38 43.24
CA THR A 77 -26.44 -3.39 44.20
C THR A 77 -25.71 -2.25 43.47
N MET A 78 -26.38 -1.09 43.42
CA MET A 78 -25.80 0.18 43.04
C MET A 78 -24.84 0.67 44.13
N PHE A 79 -23.64 1.05 43.77
CA PHE A 79 -22.82 1.95 44.59
C PHE A 79 -22.66 3.30 43.89
N ARG A 80 -23.38 4.30 44.44
CA ARG A 80 -23.12 5.73 44.24
C ARG A 80 -22.01 6.13 45.14
N ILE A 81 -20.94 6.73 44.65
CA ILE A 81 -19.98 7.51 45.46
C ILE A 81 -20.06 8.96 45.00
N GLY A 82 -20.38 9.79 45.96
CA GLY A 82 -20.66 11.21 45.78
C GLY A 82 -19.39 12.07 45.71
N PHE A 83 -19.57 13.16 45.02
CA PHE A 83 -18.65 14.31 45.00
C PHE A 83 -18.76 15.11 46.29
N VAL A 84 -17.60 15.49 46.84
CA VAL A 84 -17.50 16.57 47.86
C VAL A 84 -16.39 17.53 47.38
N PRO A 85 -16.69 18.84 47.23
CA PRO A 85 -15.68 19.85 46.95
C PRO A 85 -15.16 20.43 48.28
N ILE A 86 -13.83 20.55 48.45
CA ILE A 86 -13.22 21.33 49.53
C ILE A 86 -12.68 22.64 48.94
N LEU A 87 -13.36 23.72 49.32
CA LEU A 87 -12.87 25.09 49.20
C LEU A 87 -12.09 25.40 50.47
N LEU A 88 -10.87 25.92 50.35
CA LEU A 88 -10.20 26.63 51.46
C LEU A 88 -9.49 27.87 50.92
N ALA A 89 -10.05 29.01 51.30
CA ALA A 89 -9.48 30.32 51.17
C ALA A 89 -8.46 30.58 52.27
N PHE A 90 -7.35 31.23 51.97
CA PHE A 90 -6.54 31.96 52.94
C PHE A 90 -6.16 33.33 52.42
N ALA A 91 -6.65 34.35 53.11
CA ALA A 91 -6.28 35.75 52.96
C ALA A 91 -5.27 36.12 54.08
N GLY A 92 -4.40 37.06 53.83
CA GLY A 92 -3.50 37.68 54.80
C GLY A 92 -2.37 38.42 54.08
N VAL A 93 -2.48 39.65 53.76
CA VAL A 93 -2.35 40.95 54.49
C VAL A 93 -0.89 41.40 54.66
N ILE A 94 -0.54 42.46 53.90
CA ILE A 94 0.27 43.69 54.11
C ILE A 94 1.79 43.58 54.30
N GLY A 95 2.47 44.44 53.52
CA GLY A 95 3.84 44.89 53.74
C GLY A 95 4.33 45.83 52.63
N VAL A 96 4.04 47.12 52.79
CA VAL A 96 4.55 48.22 51.96
C VAL A 96 6.02 48.48 52.27
N SER A 97 6.86 48.54 51.23
CA SER A 97 8.08 49.35 51.26
C SER A 97 8.48 49.73 49.83
N SER A 98 8.34 51.01 49.54
CA SER A 98 8.74 51.66 48.31
C SER A 98 10.26 51.77 48.26
N LEU A 99 10.87 51.23 47.23
CA LEU A 99 12.19 51.66 46.78
C LEU A 99 12.17 51.79 45.28
N ALA A 100 12.22 53.02 44.82
CA ALA A 100 12.25 53.35 43.39
C ALA A 100 13.63 52.99 42.79
N LEU A 101 13.73 51.94 42.04
CA LEU A 101 14.80 51.77 41.09
C LEU A 101 14.23 51.98 39.68
N ARG A 102 14.79 52.98 39.04
CA ARG A 102 14.52 53.36 37.66
C ARG A 102 15.24 52.40 36.72
N GLU A 103 14.60 51.27 36.42
CA GLU A 103 15.08 50.36 35.34
C GLU A 103 14.65 50.94 33.98
N ARG A 104 15.65 51.17 33.13
CA ARG A 104 15.48 51.49 31.72
C ARG A 104 14.78 50.31 31.04
N HIS A 105 13.53 50.48 30.66
CA HIS A 105 12.87 49.54 29.75
C HIS A 105 13.55 49.63 28.40
N SER A 106 14.46 48.70 28.13
CA SER A 106 14.83 48.34 26.78
C SER A 106 13.57 47.67 26.19
N ALA A 107 12.91 48.30 25.24
CA ALA A 107 11.82 47.73 24.49
C ALA A 107 12.39 46.50 23.76
N ALA A 108 12.14 45.29 24.30
CA ALA A 108 12.31 44.06 23.55
C ALA A 108 11.38 44.18 22.32
N ALA A 109 11.95 44.03 21.14
CA ALA A 109 11.19 43.86 19.92
C ALA A 109 10.16 42.75 20.13
N PRO A 110 8.92 42.85 19.61
CA PRO A 110 7.96 41.79 19.73
C PRO A 110 8.60 40.51 19.14
N ALA A 111 8.65 39.48 19.98
CA ALA A 111 9.02 38.15 19.50
C ALA A 111 8.04 37.86 18.37
N THR A 112 8.57 37.77 17.15
CA THR A 112 7.83 37.21 16.01
C THR A 112 7.30 35.85 16.49
N SER A 113 5.98 35.71 16.55
CA SER A 113 5.32 34.42 16.71
C SER A 113 5.99 33.46 15.74
N PRO A 114 6.27 32.19 16.13
CA PRO A 114 6.76 31.21 15.18
C PRO A 114 5.77 31.24 14.01
N GLN A 115 6.28 31.63 12.84
CA GLN A 115 5.52 31.57 11.60
C GLN A 115 4.98 30.16 11.53
N ALA A 116 3.67 29.96 11.47
CA ALA A 116 3.08 28.64 11.31
C ALA A 116 3.84 27.97 10.16
N ALA A 117 4.46 26.82 10.43
CA ALA A 117 5.19 26.11 9.39
C ALA A 117 4.24 25.94 8.21
N ASP A 118 4.64 26.45 7.04
CA ASP A 118 3.82 26.34 5.85
C ASP A 118 3.63 24.86 5.55
N HIS A 119 2.45 24.32 5.82
CA HIS A 119 2.12 22.93 5.52
C HIS A 119 2.26 22.67 4.03
N THR A 120 2.70 21.44 3.69
CA THR A 120 2.74 21.01 2.29
C THR A 120 1.33 21.09 1.68
N GLN A 121 1.22 21.78 0.56
CA GLN A 121 0.03 21.77 -0.29
C GLN A 121 0.24 20.75 -1.40
N THR A 122 -0.66 19.78 -1.51
CA THR A 122 -0.62 18.77 -2.58
C THR A 122 -1.07 19.35 -3.91
N GLY A 123 -0.88 18.63 -5.00
CA GLY A 123 -1.30 19.10 -6.33
C GLY A 123 -2.78 19.46 -6.43
N ILE A 124 -3.67 18.76 -5.68
CA ILE A 124 -5.09 19.12 -5.65
C ILE A 124 -5.32 20.47 -4.94
N ASP A 125 -4.64 20.75 -3.83
CA ASP A 125 -4.75 22.04 -3.14
C ASP A 125 -4.32 23.19 -4.05
N VAL A 126 -3.21 23.01 -4.78
CA VAL A 126 -2.71 23.99 -5.74
C VAL A 126 -3.68 24.18 -6.90
N LEU A 127 -4.32 23.12 -7.38
CA LEU A 127 -5.33 23.20 -8.44
C LEU A 127 -6.59 23.96 -7.97
N GLU A 128 -7.01 23.77 -6.71
CA GLU A 128 -8.08 24.56 -6.08
C GLU A 128 -7.72 26.04 -6.02
N GLU A 129 -6.52 26.40 -5.57
CA GLU A 129 -6.05 27.80 -5.57
C GLU A 129 -6.07 28.45 -6.96
N GLN A 130 -5.82 27.66 -8.02
CA GLN A 130 -5.94 28.09 -9.40
C GLN A 130 -7.39 28.16 -9.90
N ASN A 131 -8.37 27.93 -9.01
CA ASN A 131 -9.79 27.82 -9.37
C ASN A 131 -10.01 26.84 -10.53
N PHE A 132 -9.30 25.75 -10.56
CA PHE A 132 -9.38 24.70 -11.58
C PHE A 132 -9.17 25.19 -13.04
N ALA A 133 -8.50 26.32 -13.23
CA ALA A 133 -8.35 26.96 -14.55
C ALA A 133 -7.88 25.99 -15.66
N PRO A 134 -6.91 25.08 -15.42
CA PRO A 134 -6.46 24.13 -16.45
C PRO A 134 -7.53 23.11 -16.90
N LEU A 135 -8.56 22.85 -16.07
CA LEU A 135 -9.60 21.85 -16.31
C LEU A 135 -10.96 22.45 -16.72
N ARG A 136 -11.08 23.78 -16.76
CA ARG A 136 -12.36 24.45 -17.11
C ARG A 136 -12.86 24.04 -18.50
N GLY A 137 -14.15 23.74 -18.59
CA GLY A 137 -14.83 23.33 -19.82
C GLY A 137 -14.54 21.89 -20.23
N LYS A 138 -13.66 21.15 -19.53
CA LYS A 138 -13.20 19.83 -19.90
C LYS A 138 -14.04 18.71 -19.25
N ARG A 139 -14.20 17.61 -19.98
CA ARG A 139 -14.72 16.34 -19.47
C ARG A 139 -13.53 15.54 -18.90
N VAL A 140 -13.51 15.40 -17.58
CA VAL A 140 -12.40 14.85 -16.80
C VAL A 140 -12.64 13.39 -16.49
N GLY A 141 -11.64 12.53 -16.77
CA GLY A 141 -11.50 11.20 -16.19
C GLY A 141 -10.47 11.26 -15.05
N LEU A 142 -10.85 10.85 -13.85
CA LEU A 142 -9.97 10.89 -12.67
C LEU A 142 -9.47 9.50 -12.31
N ILE A 143 -8.15 9.29 -12.30
CA ILE A 143 -7.50 8.10 -11.76
C ILE A 143 -7.18 8.38 -10.30
N THR A 144 -7.84 7.66 -9.37
CA THR A 144 -7.69 7.91 -7.93
C THR A 144 -8.11 6.72 -7.07
N ASN A 145 -7.86 6.84 -5.78
CA ASN A 145 -8.35 5.94 -4.73
C ASN A 145 -8.59 6.75 -3.44
N GLN A 146 -8.74 6.07 -2.29
CA GLN A 146 -8.96 6.71 -0.98
C GLN A 146 -7.87 7.71 -0.55
N THR A 147 -6.68 7.62 -1.15
CA THR A 147 -5.57 8.54 -0.83
C THR A 147 -5.66 9.88 -1.58
N GLY A 148 -6.50 9.95 -2.61
CA GLY A 148 -6.79 11.18 -3.36
C GLY A 148 -7.67 12.11 -2.54
N VAL A 149 -7.06 12.89 -1.65
CA VAL A 149 -7.71 13.91 -0.83
C VAL A 149 -6.91 15.22 -0.83
N ASP A 150 -7.57 16.31 -0.58
CA ASP A 150 -6.93 17.61 -0.32
C ASP A 150 -6.40 17.69 1.13
N SER A 151 -5.77 18.81 1.48
CA SER A 151 -5.24 19.06 2.82
C SER A 151 -6.32 19.13 3.92
N GLN A 152 -7.60 19.26 3.55
CA GLN A 152 -8.75 19.25 4.45
C GLN A 152 -9.38 17.85 4.58
N GLY A 153 -8.86 16.84 3.87
CA GLY A 153 -9.38 15.48 3.86
C GLY A 153 -10.61 15.29 2.96
N ARG A 154 -10.94 16.25 2.08
CA ARG A 154 -12.02 16.09 1.10
C ARG A 154 -11.54 15.24 -0.06
N ARG A 155 -12.33 14.24 -0.48
CA ARG A 155 -11.97 13.41 -1.63
C ARG A 155 -11.83 14.25 -2.90
N THR A 156 -10.77 14.03 -3.66
CA THR A 156 -10.57 14.69 -4.98
C THR A 156 -11.76 14.44 -5.92
N ILE A 157 -12.45 13.30 -5.79
CA ILE A 157 -13.69 13.02 -6.50
C ILE A 157 -14.74 14.09 -6.21
N ASP A 158 -14.98 14.39 -4.93
CA ASP A 158 -15.99 15.36 -4.52
C ASP A 158 -15.58 16.79 -4.89
N VAL A 159 -14.29 17.11 -4.70
CA VAL A 159 -13.72 18.41 -5.07
C VAL A 159 -13.92 18.68 -6.55
N LEU A 160 -13.54 17.75 -7.45
CA LEU A 160 -13.70 17.94 -8.89
C LEU A 160 -15.15 17.87 -9.37
N ALA A 161 -16.00 17.06 -8.71
CA ALA A 161 -17.41 16.97 -9.06
C ALA A 161 -18.19 18.27 -8.78
N HIS A 162 -17.72 19.09 -7.82
CA HIS A 162 -18.34 20.37 -7.45
C HIS A 162 -17.57 21.60 -7.95
N ALA A 163 -16.46 21.40 -8.67
CA ALA A 163 -15.64 22.48 -9.18
C ALA A 163 -16.32 23.22 -10.34
N ASP A 164 -16.40 24.56 -10.25
CA ASP A 164 -17.03 25.38 -11.26
C ASP A 164 -16.37 25.23 -12.63
N GLY A 165 -17.17 24.85 -13.62
CA GLY A 165 -16.73 24.69 -15.00
C GLY A 165 -15.96 23.39 -15.27
N VAL A 166 -15.75 22.51 -14.29
CA VAL A 166 -15.19 21.16 -14.47
C VAL A 166 -16.32 20.15 -14.60
N ARG A 167 -16.14 19.14 -15.48
CA ARG A 167 -17.12 18.05 -15.64
C ARG A 167 -16.42 16.73 -15.37
N LEU A 168 -16.42 16.27 -14.12
CA LEU A 168 -15.99 14.92 -13.80
C LEU A 168 -17.00 13.93 -14.40
N VAL A 169 -16.55 13.02 -15.28
CA VAL A 169 -17.43 12.12 -16.02
C VAL A 169 -17.10 10.62 -15.83
N ALA A 170 -15.89 10.31 -15.37
CA ALA A 170 -15.46 8.94 -15.10
C ALA A 170 -14.41 8.90 -14.00
N ILE A 171 -14.38 7.80 -13.26
CA ILE A 171 -13.39 7.50 -12.23
C ILE A 171 -12.69 6.21 -12.61
N PHE A 172 -11.38 6.12 -12.38
CA PHE A 172 -10.57 4.93 -12.58
C PHE A 172 -9.88 4.57 -11.26
N SER A 173 -10.02 3.33 -10.80
CA SER A 173 -9.40 2.90 -9.56
C SER A 173 -8.25 1.93 -9.82
N PRO A 174 -7.09 2.13 -9.16
CA PRO A 174 -5.96 1.21 -9.22
C PRO A 174 -6.19 -0.05 -8.37
N GLU A 175 -5.14 -0.83 -8.16
CA GLU A 175 -5.09 -1.93 -7.19
C GLU A 175 -5.64 -1.48 -5.83
N HIS A 176 -6.22 -2.40 -5.06
CA HIS A 176 -6.96 -2.19 -3.82
C HIS A 176 -8.32 -1.49 -3.99
N GLY A 177 -8.67 -1.00 -5.19
CA GLY A 177 -9.94 -0.35 -5.50
C GLY A 177 -10.06 1.06 -4.95
N ILE A 178 -11.23 1.67 -5.14
CA ILE A 178 -11.48 3.07 -4.75
C ILE A 178 -11.41 3.30 -3.24
N ALA A 179 -11.69 2.28 -2.43
CA ALA A 179 -11.64 2.34 -0.97
C ALA A 179 -10.32 1.84 -0.37
N GLY A 180 -9.40 1.31 -1.18
CA GLY A 180 -8.11 0.81 -0.73
C GLY A 180 -8.13 -0.42 0.17
N GLN A 181 -9.18 -1.24 0.10
CA GLN A 181 -9.44 -2.31 1.08
C GLN A 181 -9.28 -3.73 0.52
N LEU A 182 -9.08 -3.89 -0.78
CA LEU A 182 -9.07 -5.19 -1.42
C LEU A 182 -7.65 -5.64 -1.77
N ASP A 183 -7.25 -6.83 -1.33
CA ASP A 183 -6.03 -7.51 -1.78
C ASP A 183 -6.36 -8.58 -2.85
N ALA A 184 -7.33 -8.30 -3.72
CA ALA A 184 -7.83 -9.18 -4.76
C ALA A 184 -8.22 -8.39 -6.02
N LYS A 185 -8.61 -9.11 -7.07
CA LYS A 185 -9.20 -8.52 -8.27
C LYS A 185 -10.35 -7.58 -7.91
N VAL A 186 -10.32 -6.37 -8.47
CA VAL A 186 -11.31 -5.31 -8.23
C VAL A 186 -12.30 -5.26 -9.40
N GLU A 187 -13.58 -5.28 -9.11
CA GLU A 187 -14.63 -5.12 -10.12
C GLU A 187 -14.97 -3.63 -10.36
N ASN A 188 -15.60 -3.35 -11.51
CA ASN A 188 -16.17 -2.04 -11.77
C ASN A 188 -17.26 -1.72 -10.75
N ALA A 189 -17.43 -0.44 -10.43
CA ALA A 189 -18.39 0.01 -9.42
C ALA A 189 -19.06 1.34 -9.83
N THR A 190 -19.85 1.91 -8.95
CA THR A 190 -20.41 3.26 -9.06
C THR A 190 -20.10 4.00 -7.77
N ASP A 191 -19.59 5.22 -7.85
CA ASP A 191 -19.40 6.06 -6.68
C ASP A 191 -20.75 6.51 -6.10
N ALA A 192 -20.98 6.19 -4.83
CA ALA A 192 -22.29 6.39 -4.21
C ALA A 192 -22.67 7.88 -4.07
N ALA A 193 -21.69 8.76 -3.92
CA ALA A 193 -21.93 10.20 -3.71
C ALA A 193 -22.22 10.93 -5.03
N THR A 194 -21.49 10.60 -6.10
CA THR A 194 -21.58 11.30 -7.39
C THR A 194 -22.41 10.56 -8.43
N GLY A 195 -22.68 9.25 -8.23
CA GLY A 195 -23.31 8.39 -9.23
C GLY A 195 -22.42 8.06 -10.43
N LEU A 196 -21.14 8.47 -10.41
CA LEU A 196 -20.23 8.24 -11.50
C LEU A 196 -19.72 6.80 -11.56
N LYS A 197 -19.51 6.31 -12.78
CA LYS A 197 -18.92 4.98 -13.00
C LYS A 197 -17.47 4.95 -12.57
N ILE A 198 -17.10 3.91 -11.83
CA ILE A 198 -15.73 3.58 -11.44
C ILE A 198 -15.28 2.41 -12.31
N PHE A 199 -14.30 2.64 -13.17
CA PHE A 199 -13.62 1.60 -13.92
C PHE A 199 -12.45 1.06 -13.14
N SER A 200 -12.39 -0.25 -12.96
CA SER A 200 -11.26 -0.90 -12.32
C SER A 200 -10.09 -1.06 -13.29
N LEU A 201 -8.91 -0.62 -12.87
CA LEU A 201 -7.63 -0.89 -13.53
C LEU A 201 -6.85 -2.01 -12.83
N TYR A 202 -7.54 -2.82 -12.03
CA TYR A 202 -7.01 -4.03 -11.38
C TYR A 202 -8.04 -5.17 -11.42
N GLY A 203 -8.73 -5.29 -12.54
CA GLY A 203 -9.80 -6.24 -12.78
C GLY A 203 -9.57 -7.06 -14.04
N GLU A 204 -10.46 -6.92 -14.98
CA GLU A 204 -10.35 -7.53 -16.31
C GLU A 204 -9.21 -6.91 -17.14
N THR A 205 -8.95 -5.63 -16.93
CA THR A 205 -7.85 -4.90 -17.55
C THR A 205 -7.00 -4.20 -16.48
N ARG A 206 -5.75 -3.92 -16.82
CA ARG A 206 -4.82 -3.06 -16.08
C ARG A 206 -4.53 -1.75 -16.82
N ARG A 207 -5.16 -1.56 -17.96
CA ARG A 207 -5.04 -0.37 -18.82
C ARG A 207 -6.42 0.16 -19.14
N PRO A 208 -6.62 1.48 -19.22
CA PRO A 208 -7.86 2.01 -19.77
C PRO A 208 -8.08 1.48 -21.19
N THR A 209 -9.30 1.02 -21.48
CA THR A 209 -9.67 0.62 -22.84
C THR A 209 -10.12 1.84 -23.66
N ASP A 210 -10.20 1.67 -24.98
CA ASP A 210 -10.65 2.73 -25.88
C ASP A 210 -12.07 3.21 -25.51
N GLU A 211 -12.95 2.30 -25.09
CA GLU A 211 -14.31 2.61 -24.64
C GLU A 211 -14.34 3.41 -23.32
N MET A 212 -13.44 3.09 -22.39
CA MET A 212 -13.34 3.80 -21.11
C MET A 212 -12.87 5.25 -21.30
N LEU A 213 -12.10 5.52 -22.34
CA LEU A 213 -11.56 6.85 -22.67
C LEU A 213 -12.48 7.68 -23.58
N GLN A 214 -13.52 7.05 -24.11
CA GLN A 214 -14.42 7.75 -25.04
C GLN A 214 -15.10 8.95 -24.39
N GLY A 215 -14.95 10.09 -25.04
CA GLY A 215 -15.59 11.32 -24.58
C GLY A 215 -14.86 12.03 -23.45
N LEU A 216 -13.64 11.64 -23.09
CA LEU A 216 -12.77 12.40 -22.18
C LEU A 216 -12.02 13.47 -22.96
N ASP A 217 -11.87 14.64 -22.34
CA ASP A 217 -11.03 15.74 -22.86
C ASP A 217 -9.68 15.78 -22.14
N VAL A 218 -9.58 15.14 -20.95
CA VAL A 218 -8.38 15.10 -20.11
C VAL A 218 -8.45 13.95 -19.12
N LEU A 219 -7.29 13.37 -18.81
CA LEU A 219 -7.10 12.45 -17.68
C LEU A 219 -6.35 13.17 -16.56
N VAL A 220 -6.79 12.95 -15.32
CA VAL A 220 -6.16 13.47 -14.11
C VAL A 220 -5.78 12.30 -13.22
N PHE A 221 -4.55 12.28 -12.72
CA PHE A 221 -4.03 11.27 -11.80
C PHE A 221 -3.80 11.90 -10.43
N ASP A 222 -4.42 11.34 -9.40
CA ASP A 222 -4.29 11.77 -8.01
C ASP A 222 -4.31 10.56 -7.06
N VAL A 223 -3.13 10.00 -6.81
CA VAL A 223 -2.92 8.84 -5.94
C VAL A 223 -1.63 9.02 -5.15
N GLN A 224 -1.62 8.68 -3.85
CA GLN A 224 -0.42 8.68 -3.03
C GLN A 224 0.47 7.49 -3.37
N GLY A 225 1.69 7.75 -3.88
CA GLY A 225 2.74 6.75 -4.04
C GLY A 225 3.41 6.39 -2.70
N VAL A 226 4.25 5.35 -2.73
CA VAL A 226 5.00 4.90 -1.54
C VAL A 226 6.53 4.87 -1.78
N GLY A 227 7.03 5.47 -2.85
CA GLY A 227 8.47 5.57 -3.13
C GLY A 227 9.13 4.26 -3.59
N VAL A 228 8.37 3.21 -3.93
CA VAL A 228 8.87 1.85 -4.16
C VAL A 228 8.48 1.35 -5.55
N ARG A 229 9.48 0.81 -6.29
CA ARG A 229 9.35 0.37 -7.69
C ARG A 229 8.25 -0.66 -7.91
N PHE A 230 8.14 -1.65 -7.02
CA PHE A 230 7.18 -2.74 -7.15
C PHE A 230 5.81 -2.43 -6.54
N TYR A 231 5.59 -1.18 -6.06
CA TYR A 231 4.27 -0.72 -5.69
C TYR A 231 3.51 -0.26 -6.94
N THR A 232 2.44 -0.95 -7.27
CA THR A 232 1.84 -0.98 -8.61
C THR A 232 1.22 0.33 -9.12
N PHE A 233 1.06 1.33 -8.26
CA PHE A 233 0.47 2.61 -8.64
C PHE A 233 1.29 3.36 -9.70
N ILE A 234 2.64 3.22 -9.67
CA ILE A 234 3.49 3.80 -10.73
C ILE A 234 3.25 3.12 -12.08
N THR A 235 2.98 1.80 -12.08
CA THR A 235 2.67 1.05 -13.30
C THR A 235 1.29 1.43 -13.82
N THR A 236 0.30 1.56 -12.95
CA THR A 236 -1.03 2.05 -13.31
C THR A 236 -0.95 3.44 -13.94
N MET A 237 -0.16 4.37 -13.36
CA MET A 237 0.11 5.69 -13.93
C MET A 237 0.72 5.57 -15.33
N GLY A 238 1.80 4.79 -15.49
CA GLY A 238 2.47 4.59 -16.77
C GLY A 238 1.53 4.03 -17.84
N TYR A 239 0.70 3.05 -17.48
CA TYR A 239 -0.29 2.48 -18.42
C TYR A 239 -1.39 3.46 -18.79
N CYS A 240 -1.83 4.32 -17.88
CA CYS A 240 -2.78 5.39 -18.17
C CYS A 240 -2.15 6.45 -19.08
N MET A 241 -0.87 6.80 -18.87
CA MET A 241 -0.12 7.74 -19.70
C MET A 241 0.04 7.21 -21.14
N GLU A 242 0.37 5.91 -21.31
CA GLU A 242 0.45 5.28 -22.63
C GLU A 242 -0.90 5.31 -23.36
N ALA A 243 -1.99 5.02 -22.63
CA ALA A 243 -3.34 5.07 -23.18
C ALA A 243 -3.74 6.50 -23.57
N ALA A 244 -3.42 7.49 -22.72
CA ALA A 244 -3.66 8.91 -22.99
C ALA A 244 -2.88 9.40 -24.22
N ALA A 245 -1.59 9.04 -24.34
CA ALA A 245 -0.77 9.38 -25.50
C ALA A 245 -1.33 8.81 -26.80
N LYS A 246 -1.75 7.54 -26.80
CA LYS A 246 -2.39 6.88 -27.96
C LYS A 246 -3.63 7.63 -28.44
N HIS A 247 -4.41 8.18 -27.50
CA HIS A 247 -5.68 8.87 -27.80
C HIS A 247 -5.55 10.40 -27.89
N ILE A 248 -4.32 10.93 -27.76
CA ILE A 248 -4.04 12.38 -27.77
C ILE A 248 -4.86 13.11 -26.72
N ILE A 249 -5.00 12.49 -25.54
CA ILE A 249 -5.69 13.05 -24.37
C ILE A 249 -4.63 13.65 -23.44
N PRO A 250 -4.68 14.95 -23.10
CA PRO A 250 -3.81 15.55 -22.10
C PRO A 250 -3.88 14.82 -20.76
N PHE A 251 -2.76 14.71 -20.06
CA PHE A 251 -2.63 14.00 -18.80
C PHE A 251 -2.10 14.93 -17.70
N PHE A 252 -2.84 15.03 -16.60
CA PHE A 252 -2.45 15.82 -15.45
C PHE A 252 -2.08 14.90 -14.29
N VAL A 253 -0.96 15.20 -13.63
CA VAL A 253 -0.59 14.58 -12.35
C VAL A 253 -0.75 15.63 -11.26
N LEU A 254 -1.63 15.40 -10.30
CA LEU A 254 -1.71 16.18 -9.07
C LEU A 254 -0.69 15.59 -8.10
N ASP A 255 0.47 16.26 -7.98
CA ASP A 255 1.62 15.63 -7.33
C ASP A 255 1.47 15.56 -5.81
N ARG A 256 2.13 14.54 -5.22
CA ARG A 256 2.09 14.22 -3.79
C ARG A 256 3.48 13.88 -3.29
N PRO A 257 3.76 14.07 -1.96
CA PRO A 257 5.07 13.77 -1.38
C PRO A 257 5.49 12.31 -1.60
N ASP A 258 6.78 12.08 -1.84
CA ASP A 258 7.34 10.74 -1.63
C ASP A 258 7.42 10.49 -0.11
N PRO A 259 6.71 9.48 0.44
CA PRO A 259 6.63 9.32 1.89
C PRO A 259 7.93 8.92 2.54
N LEU A 260 8.86 8.34 1.79
CA LEU A 260 10.19 7.96 2.27
C LEU A 260 11.20 9.12 2.20
N GLY A 261 10.78 10.27 1.67
CA GLY A 261 11.63 11.39 1.30
C GLY A 261 12.21 11.22 -0.12
N GLY A 262 12.38 12.34 -0.82
CA GLY A 262 12.84 12.35 -2.21
C GLY A 262 14.34 12.15 -2.39
N GLU A 263 15.13 11.94 -1.34
CA GLU A 263 16.58 11.78 -1.41
C GLU A 263 17.03 10.32 -1.46
N LYS A 264 16.27 9.41 -0.82
CA LYS A 264 16.63 8.00 -0.66
C LYS A 264 16.55 7.23 -1.98
N ILE A 265 17.69 6.63 -2.37
CA ILE A 265 17.77 5.71 -3.50
C ILE A 265 18.42 4.44 -2.98
N GLN A 266 17.69 3.32 -3.01
CA GLN A 266 18.14 2.06 -2.43
C GLN A 266 17.83 0.88 -3.34
N GLY A 267 18.69 -0.14 -3.27
CA GLY A 267 18.50 -1.40 -3.95
C GLY A 267 18.94 -1.42 -5.42
N PRO A 268 18.94 -2.60 -6.03
CA PRO A 268 19.38 -2.77 -7.40
C PRO A 268 18.44 -2.14 -8.41
N MET A 269 18.99 -1.79 -9.56
CA MET A 269 18.21 -1.42 -10.74
C MET A 269 17.42 -2.63 -11.25
N LEU A 270 16.20 -2.38 -11.76
CA LEU A 270 15.40 -3.39 -12.47
C LEU A 270 16.15 -3.88 -13.71
N ASP A 271 16.31 -5.19 -13.87
CA ASP A 271 16.79 -5.78 -15.11
C ASP A 271 15.80 -5.50 -16.26
N PRO A 272 16.25 -5.06 -17.44
CA PRO A 272 15.35 -4.73 -18.55
C PRO A 272 14.43 -5.89 -18.99
N SER A 273 14.88 -7.13 -18.80
CA SER A 273 14.10 -8.34 -19.10
C SER A 273 12.99 -8.63 -18.07
N ARG A 274 12.93 -7.87 -16.97
CA ARG A 274 11.97 -8.05 -15.88
C ARG A 274 10.90 -6.97 -15.81
N ILE A 275 10.77 -6.15 -16.87
CA ILE A 275 9.67 -5.19 -16.96
C ILE A 275 8.33 -5.93 -16.86
N SER A 276 7.49 -5.51 -15.93
CA SER A 276 6.23 -6.16 -15.58
C SER A 276 5.28 -5.19 -14.86
N PHE A 277 4.15 -5.71 -14.39
CA PHE A 277 3.23 -4.89 -13.58
C PHE A 277 3.81 -4.46 -12.22
N VAL A 278 4.77 -5.21 -11.66
CA VAL A 278 5.53 -4.83 -10.45
C VAL A 278 6.88 -4.17 -10.77
N GLY A 279 7.05 -3.65 -11.98
CA GLY A 279 8.30 -3.02 -12.43
C GLY A 279 8.14 -2.40 -13.81
N TYR A 280 7.47 -1.25 -13.88
CA TYR A 280 7.11 -0.58 -15.13
C TYR A 280 8.31 -0.03 -15.90
N TYR A 281 9.30 0.47 -15.19
CA TYR A 281 10.48 1.12 -15.76
C TYR A 281 11.75 0.72 -15.02
N ARG A 282 12.91 0.90 -15.67
CA ARG A 282 14.22 0.57 -15.07
C ARG A 282 14.56 1.53 -13.94
N LEU A 283 14.01 1.27 -12.76
CA LEU A 283 14.21 2.01 -11.52
C LEU A 283 14.95 1.17 -10.49
N PRO A 284 15.66 1.78 -9.51
CA PRO A 284 16.07 1.11 -8.29
C PRO A 284 14.84 0.71 -7.46
N ALA A 285 15.00 -0.15 -6.47
CA ALA A 285 13.89 -0.60 -5.64
C ALA A 285 13.21 0.56 -4.88
N VAL A 286 13.98 1.49 -4.33
CA VAL A 286 13.53 2.79 -3.81
C VAL A 286 14.13 3.87 -4.69
N TYR A 287 13.32 4.75 -5.27
CA TYR A 287 13.75 5.63 -6.36
C TYR A 287 13.87 7.11 -5.97
N GLY A 288 13.30 7.55 -4.84
CA GLY A 288 13.41 8.93 -4.33
C GLY A 288 12.89 9.99 -5.29
N MET A 289 11.71 9.81 -5.84
CA MET A 289 11.03 10.74 -6.73
C MET A 289 9.54 10.80 -6.40
N THR A 290 8.91 11.94 -6.64
CA THR A 290 7.46 12.03 -6.63
C THR A 290 6.84 11.38 -7.87
N LEU A 291 5.52 11.14 -7.85
CA LEU A 291 4.84 10.60 -9.03
C LEU A 291 4.82 11.59 -10.19
N GLY A 292 4.78 12.90 -9.93
CA GLY A 292 4.89 13.93 -10.95
C GLY A 292 6.26 13.90 -11.64
N GLU A 293 7.33 13.76 -10.88
CA GLU A 293 8.68 13.62 -11.39
C GLU A 293 8.87 12.33 -12.21
N LEU A 294 8.32 11.21 -11.71
CA LEU A 294 8.31 9.95 -12.46
C LEU A 294 7.52 10.05 -13.77
N ALA A 295 6.40 10.73 -13.77
CA ALA A 295 5.60 10.94 -14.98
C ALA A 295 6.39 11.70 -16.04
N GLN A 296 7.10 12.77 -15.67
CA GLN A 296 7.99 13.50 -16.59
C GLN A 296 9.07 12.58 -17.17
N MET A 297 9.73 11.80 -16.30
CA MET A 297 10.76 10.84 -16.71
C MET A 297 10.19 9.78 -17.64
N PHE A 298 9.04 9.18 -17.32
CA PHE A 298 8.42 8.16 -18.17
C PHE A 298 8.02 8.72 -19.54
N ASN A 299 7.43 9.93 -19.59
CA ASN A 299 7.06 10.57 -20.84
C ASN A 299 8.29 10.81 -21.74
N ALA A 300 9.38 11.35 -21.18
CA ALA A 300 10.58 11.69 -21.92
C ALA A 300 11.37 10.43 -22.34
N GLU A 301 11.69 9.55 -21.40
CA GLU A 301 12.57 8.41 -21.63
C GLU A 301 11.90 7.31 -22.50
N ASN A 302 10.57 7.11 -22.36
CA ASN A 302 9.80 6.23 -23.22
C ASN A 302 9.34 6.91 -24.52
N LYS A 303 9.66 8.20 -24.72
CA LYS A 303 9.29 8.98 -25.91
C LYS A 303 7.79 8.91 -26.23
N MET A 304 6.96 9.05 -25.19
CA MET A 304 5.50 8.89 -25.35
C MET A 304 4.87 10.03 -26.18
N GLY A 305 5.47 11.22 -26.18
CA GLY A 305 4.89 12.40 -26.84
C GLY A 305 3.57 12.85 -26.21
N LEU A 306 3.37 12.52 -24.93
CA LEU A 306 2.18 12.85 -24.18
C LEU A 306 2.16 14.34 -23.81
N ASP A 307 1.02 15.00 -24.00
CA ASP A 307 0.74 16.32 -23.43
C ASP A 307 0.55 16.18 -21.91
N LEU A 308 1.67 16.27 -21.18
CA LEU A 308 1.77 16.01 -19.73
C LEU A 308 1.90 17.32 -18.97
N HIS A 309 1.06 17.46 -17.94
CA HIS A 309 1.07 18.58 -16.98
C HIS A 309 1.22 18.04 -15.57
N VAL A 310 2.21 18.52 -14.83
CA VAL A 310 2.35 18.24 -13.40
C VAL A 310 1.90 19.49 -12.61
N ILE A 311 0.87 19.34 -11.79
CA ILE A 311 0.49 20.34 -10.81
C ILE A 311 1.36 20.09 -9.57
N ALA A 312 2.45 20.83 -9.51
CA ALA A 312 3.46 20.68 -8.46
C ALA A 312 2.90 21.07 -7.07
N MET A 313 3.40 20.39 -6.05
CA MET A 313 3.17 20.76 -4.65
C MET A 313 3.78 22.13 -4.31
N LYS A 314 3.31 22.74 -3.24
CA LYS A 314 3.98 23.85 -2.57
C LYS A 314 4.46 23.45 -1.19
N ASN A 315 5.56 24.06 -0.75
CA ASN A 315 6.12 23.93 0.60
C ASN A 315 6.61 22.53 0.97
N TRP A 316 6.76 21.62 0.01
CA TRP A 316 7.42 20.33 0.24
C TRP A 316 8.90 20.40 -0.17
N ARG A 317 9.77 19.85 0.69
CA ARG A 317 11.19 19.71 0.43
C ARG A 317 11.53 18.25 0.24
N ARG A 318 12.46 17.97 -0.64
CA ARG A 318 12.92 16.62 -0.97
C ARG A 318 13.45 15.85 0.25
N SER A 319 14.06 16.53 1.21
CA SER A 319 14.55 15.93 2.44
C SER A 319 13.44 15.53 3.43
N GLU A 320 12.21 16.00 3.24
CA GLU A 320 11.09 15.75 4.15
C GLU A 320 10.44 14.38 3.90
N THR A 321 10.27 13.63 4.96
CA THR A 321 9.41 12.43 5.00
C THR A 321 7.96 12.83 5.25
N PHE A 322 7.00 11.93 5.02
CA PHE A 322 5.58 12.24 5.04
C PHE A 322 5.08 12.87 6.35
N ASP A 323 5.58 12.41 7.49
CA ASP A 323 5.21 12.96 8.82
C ASP A 323 5.70 14.40 9.05
N GLN A 324 6.62 14.90 8.25
CA GLN A 324 7.11 16.28 8.31
C GLN A 324 6.28 17.23 7.44
N THR A 325 5.43 16.71 6.56
CA THR A 325 4.60 17.50 5.64
C THR A 325 3.38 18.16 6.29
N GLY A 326 2.99 17.71 7.48
CA GLY A 326 1.74 18.12 8.13
C GLY A 326 0.47 17.46 7.54
N LEU A 327 0.60 16.62 6.51
CA LEU A 327 -0.51 15.89 5.91
C LEU A 327 -0.90 14.66 6.75
N THR A 328 -2.16 14.24 6.66
CA THR A 328 -2.64 13.02 7.30
C THR A 328 -2.28 11.78 6.48
N TRP A 329 -1.61 10.79 7.11
CA TRP A 329 -1.35 9.51 6.46
C TRP A 329 -2.65 8.74 6.24
N ILE A 330 -2.97 8.49 4.98
CA ILE A 330 -4.09 7.63 4.59
C ILE A 330 -3.48 6.33 4.05
N PRO A 331 -3.78 5.17 4.66
CA PRO A 331 -3.23 3.89 4.23
C PRO A 331 -3.45 3.64 2.73
N PRO A 332 -2.38 3.52 1.92
CA PRO A 332 -2.52 3.29 0.47
C PRO A 332 -2.94 1.86 0.15
N SER A 333 -2.78 0.93 1.11
CA SER A 333 -3.23 -0.46 1.02
C SER A 333 -3.61 -0.99 2.41
N PRO A 334 -4.29 -2.15 2.51
CA PRO A 334 -4.69 -2.74 3.79
C PRO A 334 -3.50 -3.06 4.72
N ASN A 335 -2.30 -3.24 4.16
CA ASN A 335 -1.09 -3.62 4.89
C ASN A 335 -0.05 -2.48 5.03
N LEU A 336 -0.35 -1.25 4.59
CA LEU A 336 0.49 -0.07 4.80
C LEU A 336 -0.26 0.97 5.62
N ARG A 337 -0.62 0.60 6.86
CA ARG A 337 -1.49 1.38 7.75
C ARG A 337 -0.77 2.55 8.41
N THR A 338 0.55 2.41 8.58
CA THR A 338 1.42 3.41 9.19
C THR A 338 2.57 3.77 8.27
N LEU A 339 3.15 4.94 8.50
CA LEU A 339 4.37 5.35 7.80
C LEU A 339 5.55 4.42 8.12
N ASN A 340 5.59 3.85 9.33
CA ASN A 340 6.63 2.91 9.75
C ASN A 340 6.60 1.63 8.90
N GLU A 341 5.39 1.11 8.63
CA GLU A 341 5.19 -0.01 7.71
C GLU A 341 5.67 0.33 6.29
N ALA A 342 5.45 1.57 5.82
CA ALA A 342 5.92 2.03 4.51
C ALA A 342 7.45 2.11 4.43
N PHE A 343 8.14 2.51 5.50
CA PHE A 343 9.61 2.48 5.56
C PHE A 343 10.18 1.07 5.52
N LEU A 344 9.54 0.10 6.17
CA LEU A 344 10.00 -1.30 6.22
C LEU A 344 9.66 -2.09 4.94
N TYR A 345 8.55 -1.74 4.31
CA TYR A 345 7.98 -2.43 3.15
C TYR A 345 8.99 -2.76 2.05
N PRO A 346 9.87 -1.84 1.57
CA PRO A 346 10.74 -2.12 0.43
C PRO A 346 11.65 -3.34 0.62
N GLY A 347 12.20 -3.53 1.82
CA GLY A 347 13.11 -4.64 2.10
C GLY A 347 12.42 -5.89 2.61
N ILE A 348 11.32 -5.73 3.36
CA ILE A 348 10.66 -6.85 4.01
C ILE A 348 9.70 -7.58 3.06
N GLU A 349 8.99 -6.86 2.21
CA GLU A 349 8.07 -7.47 1.23
C GLU A 349 8.76 -8.45 0.29
N ILE A 350 10.00 -8.18 -0.10
CA ILE A 350 10.78 -9.07 -0.98
C ILE A 350 10.87 -10.50 -0.40
N LEU A 351 10.88 -10.65 0.93
CA LEU A 351 11.05 -11.93 1.62
C LEU A 351 9.80 -12.82 1.55
N GLN A 352 8.62 -12.23 1.34
CA GLN A 352 7.35 -12.98 1.32
C GLN A 352 7.35 -14.07 0.25
N ALA A 353 7.87 -13.78 -0.94
CA ALA A 353 7.93 -14.74 -2.03
C ALA A 353 8.80 -15.96 -1.69
N ALA A 354 9.79 -15.81 -0.82
CA ALA A 354 10.72 -16.86 -0.40
C ALA A 354 10.20 -17.75 0.74
N GLY A 355 8.91 -17.68 1.07
CA GLY A 355 8.29 -18.57 2.05
C GLY A 355 8.36 -18.05 3.50
N VAL A 356 8.42 -16.72 3.68
CA VAL A 356 8.40 -16.04 4.98
C VAL A 356 7.14 -15.19 5.10
N SER A 357 6.37 -15.35 6.18
CA SER A 357 5.33 -14.38 6.50
C SER A 357 5.98 -13.06 6.89
N VAL A 358 5.55 -11.99 6.26
CA VAL A 358 6.00 -10.61 6.53
C VAL A 358 5.01 -9.86 7.43
N GLY A 359 4.27 -10.58 8.25
CA GLY A 359 3.32 -10.01 9.19
C GLY A 359 1.98 -9.59 8.60
N ARG A 360 1.73 -9.81 7.29
CA ARG A 360 0.39 -9.60 6.71
C ARG A 360 -0.65 -10.45 7.43
N GLY A 361 -1.85 -9.91 7.64
CA GLY A 361 -2.88 -10.57 8.45
C GLY A 361 -2.63 -10.52 9.95
N THR A 362 -1.73 -9.63 10.42
CA THR A 362 -1.51 -9.31 11.84
C THR A 362 -1.66 -7.81 12.09
N ASP A 363 -1.46 -7.38 13.33
CA ASP A 363 -1.46 -5.96 13.68
C ASP A 363 -0.15 -5.22 13.35
N ALA A 364 0.87 -5.94 12.85
CA ALA A 364 2.21 -5.42 12.58
C ALA A 364 2.77 -5.91 11.22
N PRO A 365 2.09 -5.65 10.08
CA PRO A 365 2.62 -5.99 8.77
C PRO A 365 3.94 -5.26 8.54
N PHE A 366 4.90 -5.97 7.97
CA PHE A 366 6.29 -5.54 7.73
C PHE A 366 7.13 -5.22 8.98
N GLU A 367 6.52 -4.95 10.13
CA GLU A 367 7.22 -4.76 11.40
C GLU A 367 7.64 -6.09 12.06
N GLN A 368 7.15 -7.20 11.56
CA GLN A 368 7.56 -8.54 11.97
C GLN A 368 7.57 -9.50 10.80
N LEU A 369 8.44 -10.50 10.89
CA LEU A 369 8.52 -11.58 9.92
C LEU A 369 8.77 -12.91 10.62
N GLY A 370 8.32 -14.00 10.02
CA GLY A 370 8.49 -15.31 10.61
C GLY A 370 7.91 -16.44 9.75
N ALA A 371 8.15 -17.66 10.21
CA ALA A 371 7.57 -18.87 9.62
C ALA A 371 7.50 -19.97 10.68
N PRO A 372 6.72 -21.05 10.47
CA PRO A 372 6.66 -22.19 11.40
C PRO A 372 7.99 -22.93 11.59
N TRP A 373 8.92 -22.77 10.65
CA TRP A 373 10.23 -23.43 10.63
C TRP A 373 11.38 -22.54 11.13
N ILE A 374 11.14 -21.28 11.48
CA ILE A 374 12.16 -20.37 12.01
C ILE A 374 12.25 -20.54 13.53
N HIS A 375 13.47 -20.38 14.06
CA HIS A 375 13.76 -20.26 15.48
C HIS A 375 14.30 -18.86 15.77
N SER A 376 13.60 -18.07 16.57
CA SER A 376 13.94 -16.66 16.85
C SER A 376 15.37 -16.49 17.33
N ASP A 377 15.79 -17.26 18.33
CA ASP A 377 17.14 -17.15 18.91
C ASP A 377 18.23 -17.41 17.85
N ALA A 378 18.01 -18.43 16.99
CA ALA A 378 18.97 -18.76 15.95
C ALA A 378 19.06 -17.65 14.89
N LEU A 379 17.94 -17.01 14.54
CA LEU A 379 17.91 -15.89 13.60
C LEU A 379 18.52 -14.62 14.24
N LEU A 380 18.17 -14.30 15.49
CA LEU A 380 18.74 -13.17 16.23
C LEU A 380 20.25 -13.30 16.40
N ASN A 381 20.76 -14.49 16.73
CA ASN A 381 22.20 -14.77 16.82
C ASN A 381 22.92 -14.56 15.48
N SER A 382 22.21 -14.67 14.35
CA SER A 382 22.73 -14.40 13.02
C SER A 382 22.64 -12.93 12.63
N LEU A 383 21.65 -12.17 13.13
CA LEU A 383 21.40 -10.77 12.76
C LEU A 383 22.11 -9.77 13.69
N THR A 384 22.08 -10.00 15.01
CA THR A 384 22.63 -9.05 16.00
C THR A 384 24.09 -8.68 15.76
N PRO A 385 25.00 -9.62 15.39
CA PRO A 385 26.39 -9.29 15.11
C PRO A 385 26.61 -8.43 13.85
N ARG A 386 25.59 -8.34 12.96
CA ARG A 386 25.68 -7.59 11.70
C ARG A 386 25.56 -6.08 11.91
N GLN A 387 25.05 -5.64 13.05
CA GLN A 387 24.87 -4.23 13.40
C GLN A 387 24.24 -3.44 12.25
N VAL A 388 23.08 -3.93 11.74
CA VAL A 388 22.38 -3.29 10.62
C VAL A 388 21.96 -1.87 11.03
N PRO A 389 22.41 -0.82 10.32
CA PRO A 389 22.16 0.55 10.73
C PRO A 389 20.67 0.89 10.79
N GLY A 390 20.28 1.68 11.79
CA GLY A 390 18.94 2.26 11.91
C GLY A 390 17.82 1.28 12.26
N VAL A 391 18.12 -0.02 12.53
CA VAL A 391 17.11 -1.02 12.86
C VAL A 391 17.56 -1.95 13.98
N GLY A 392 16.63 -2.23 14.91
CA GLY A 392 16.78 -3.23 15.96
C GLY A 392 15.92 -4.46 15.68
N PHE A 393 16.38 -5.63 16.18
CA PHE A 393 15.68 -6.90 16.06
C PHE A 393 15.36 -7.46 17.44
N ALA A 394 14.15 -8.00 17.60
CA ALA A 394 13.70 -8.70 18.80
C ALA A 394 12.98 -9.99 18.40
N ALA A 395 12.89 -10.96 19.32
CA ALA A 395 12.13 -12.18 19.08
C ALA A 395 10.64 -11.85 18.86
N ALA A 396 10.00 -12.55 17.94
CA ALA A 396 8.58 -12.44 17.68
C ALA A 396 7.92 -13.81 17.50
N SER A 397 6.64 -13.89 17.90
CA SER A 397 5.75 -15.00 17.62
C SER A 397 4.37 -14.45 17.32
N PHE A 398 3.77 -14.90 16.24
CA PHE A 398 2.46 -14.40 15.77
C PHE A 398 1.73 -15.47 14.95
N THR A 399 0.42 -15.30 14.80
CA THR A 399 -0.41 -16.18 13.94
C THR A 399 -1.15 -15.30 12.94
N PRO A 400 -0.79 -15.33 11.65
CA PRO A 400 -1.50 -14.54 10.63
C PRO A 400 -2.97 -14.96 10.50
N THR A 401 -3.86 -13.99 10.37
CA THR A 401 -5.28 -14.24 10.08
C THR A 401 -5.56 -14.29 8.59
N ASP A 402 -4.58 -13.91 7.75
CA ASP A 402 -4.65 -13.95 6.28
C ASP A 402 -3.25 -14.14 5.66
N GLY A 403 -3.22 -14.44 4.34
CA GLY A 403 -1.98 -14.60 3.58
C GLY A 403 -1.21 -15.88 3.88
N LEU A 404 0.12 -15.81 3.78
CA LEU A 404 1.01 -16.95 3.99
C LEU A 404 0.98 -17.37 5.46
N TYR A 405 0.85 -18.70 5.71
CA TYR A 405 0.70 -19.31 7.05
C TYR A 405 -0.54 -18.85 7.83
N LYS A 406 -1.62 -18.50 7.15
CA LYS A 406 -2.91 -18.19 7.79
C LYS A 406 -3.33 -19.27 8.79
N GLY A 407 -3.50 -18.87 10.06
CA GLY A 407 -3.90 -19.77 11.15
C GLY A 407 -2.80 -20.66 11.71
N GLU A 408 -1.56 -20.54 11.21
CA GLU A 408 -0.40 -21.28 11.71
C GLU A 408 0.47 -20.37 12.58
N ALA A 409 1.02 -20.90 13.67
CA ALA A 409 1.95 -20.16 14.51
C ALA A 409 3.28 -19.96 13.77
N CYS A 410 3.68 -18.70 13.60
CA CYS A 410 4.95 -18.29 13.06
C CYS A 410 5.87 -17.81 14.18
N VAL A 411 7.13 -18.13 14.08
CA VAL A 411 8.20 -17.66 14.96
C VAL A 411 9.23 -16.92 14.11
N GLY A 412 9.80 -15.84 14.64
CA GLY A 412 10.74 -15.05 13.87
C GLY A 412 11.23 -13.80 14.61
N VAL A 413 11.28 -12.66 13.94
CA VAL A 413 11.78 -11.42 14.52
C VAL A 413 10.81 -10.27 14.27
N LYS A 414 10.75 -9.36 15.25
CA LYS A 414 10.18 -8.02 15.13
C LYS A 414 11.29 -7.04 14.78
N LEU A 415 10.98 -6.08 13.91
CA LEU A 415 11.85 -4.98 13.51
C LEU A 415 11.38 -3.68 14.16
N THR A 416 12.33 -2.86 14.61
CA THR A 416 12.05 -1.52 15.11
C THR A 416 13.04 -0.55 14.48
N ILE A 417 12.55 0.44 13.75
CA ILE A 417 13.41 1.51 13.20
C ILE A 417 13.83 2.38 14.37
N SER A 418 15.13 2.45 14.63
CA SER A 418 15.73 3.23 15.71
C SER A 418 16.31 4.57 15.23
N ASP A 419 16.66 4.65 13.94
CA ASP A 419 17.18 5.84 13.28
C ASP A 419 16.75 5.81 11.81
N ARG A 420 15.88 6.73 11.41
CA ARG A 420 15.34 6.78 10.03
C ARG A 420 16.37 7.28 9.02
N ASP A 421 17.30 8.13 9.42
CA ASP A 421 18.29 8.68 8.51
C ASP A 421 19.31 7.61 8.13
N GLY A 422 19.74 6.82 9.10
CA GLY A 422 20.64 5.67 8.89
C GLY A 422 19.96 4.42 8.35
N PHE A 423 18.63 4.36 8.31
CA PHE A 423 17.89 3.17 7.91
C PHE A 423 17.86 2.98 6.40
N ASP A 424 18.30 1.80 5.96
CA ASP A 424 18.16 1.30 4.59
C ASP A 424 17.32 0.00 4.61
N SER A 425 16.11 0.10 4.06
CA SER A 425 15.16 -1.01 4.03
C SER A 425 15.66 -2.17 3.17
N ILE A 426 16.22 -1.90 2.00
CA ILE A 426 16.71 -2.94 1.08
C ILE A 426 17.93 -3.64 1.67
N ARG A 427 18.84 -2.91 2.27
CA ARG A 427 19.97 -3.48 3.03
C ARG A 427 19.45 -4.41 4.14
N THR A 428 18.49 -3.94 4.92
CA THR A 428 17.87 -4.73 5.99
C THR A 428 17.28 -6.03 5.46
N GLY A 429 16.52 -5.97 4.36
CA GLY A 429 15.96 -7.13 3.69
C GLY A 429 17.02 -8.12 3.21
N LEU A 430 18.12 -7.64 2.63
CA LEU A 430 19.25 -8.50 2.18
C LEU A 430 19.97 -9.16 3.35
N GLU A 431 20.22 -8.43 4.45
CA GLU A 431 20.86 -9.00 5.66
C GLU A 431 20.01 -10.12 6.25
N ILE A 432 18.68 -9.96 6.27
CA ILE A 432 17.74 -10.99 6.72
C ILE A 432 17.71 -12.15 5.72
N ALA A 433 17.68 -11.88 4.41
CA ALA A 433 17.67 -12.89 3.37
C ALA A 433 18.93 -13.78 3.43
N ASP A 434 20.12 -13.16 3.57
CA ASP A 434 21.38 -13.90 3.72
C ASP A 434 21.41 -14.74 5.00
N ALA A 435 20.91 -14.19 6.14
CA ALA A 435 20.83 -14.93 7.39
C ALA A 435 19.89 -16.16 7.27
N LEU A 436 18.72 -15.98 6.64
CA LEU A 436 17.76 -17.06 6.41
C LEU A 436 18.29 -18.09 5.41
N HIS A 437 18.91 -17.65 4.31
CA HIS A 437 19.48 -18.55 3.30
C HIS A 437 20.61 -19.42 3.87
N ARG A 438 21.51 -18.85 4.68
CA ARG A 438 22.57 -19.59 5.36
C ARG A 438 22.04 -20.57 6.40
N ARG A 439 21.01 -20.18 7.13
CA ARG A 439 20.49 -20.95 8.27
C ARG A 439 19.49 -22.02 7.86
N TYR A 440 18.69 -21.76 6.83
CA TYR A 440 17.57 -22.60 6.40
C TYR A 440 17.54 -22.80 4.87
N PRO A 441 18.65 -23.26 4.24
CA PRO A 441 18.76 -23.32 2.78
C PRO A 441 17.68 -24.20 2.11
N GLU A 442 17.18 -25.22 2.83
CA GLU A 442 16.14 -26.12 2.33
C GLU A 442 14.71 -25.59 2.53
N ARG A 443 14.54 -24.48 3.25
CA ARG A 443 13.24 -23.89 3.59
C ARG A 443 13.04 -22.52 2.98
N PHE A 444 14.08 -21.71 2.96
CA PHE A 444 14.07 -20.37 2.40
C PHE A 444 14.32 -20.43 0.89
N GLU A 445 13.26 -20.16 0.11
CA GLU A 445 13.29 -20.24 -1.35
C GLU A 445 13.98 -19.01 -1.95
N VAL A 446 15.29 -18.84 -1.72
CA VAL A 446 16.06 -17.63 -2.09
C VAL A 446 15.84 -17.20 -3.54
N THR A 447 15.67 -18.14 -4.47
CA THR A 447 15.43 -17.84 -5.90
C THR A 447 14.13 -17.08 -6.16
N LYS A 448 13.16 -17.17 -5.25
CA LYS A 448 11.88 -16.46 -5.32
C LYS A 448 11.99 -14.96 -5.03
N LEU A 449 13.09 -14.54 -4.42
CA LEU A 449 13.35 -13.10 -4.24
C LEU A 449 13.38 -12.36 -5.59
N MET A 450 13.65 -13.07 -6.70
CA MET A 450 13.65 -12.52 -8.05
C MET A 450 12.35 -11.79 -8.41
N ASP A 451 11.22 -12.22 -7.86
CA ASP A 451 9.90 -11.69 -8.24
C ASP A 451 9.80 -10.16 -7.98
N LEU A 452 10.41 -9.66 -6.89
CA LEU A 452 10.41 -8.24 -6.54
C LEU A 452 11.81 -7.60 -6.58
N LEU A 453 12.88 -8.37 -6.28
CA LEU A 453 14.26 -7.89 -6.39
C LEU A 453 14.60 -7.53 -7.83
N ALA A 454 14.15 -8.37 -8.77
CA ALA A 454 14.22 -8.16 -10.22
C ALA A 454 15.62 -7.77 -10.74
N SER A 455 16.68 -8.34 -10.14
CA SER A 455 18.08 -8.19 -10.50
C SER A 455 18.78 -9.54 -10.41
N GLN A 456 19.17 -10.08 -11.56
CA GLN A 456 19.81 -11.40 -11.64
C GLN A 456 21.18 -11.39 -10.96
N THR A 457 21.97 -10.34 -11.18
CA THR A 457 23.31 -10.21 -10.57
C THR A 457 23.24 -10.17 -9.05
N THR A 458 22.26 -9.46 -8.49
CA THR A 458 22.03 -9.41 -7.05
C THR A 458 21.59 -10.76 -6.49
N LEU A 459 20.68 -11.45 -7.18
CA LEU A 459 20.23 -12.78 -6.77
C LEU A 459 21.36 -13.81 -6.82
N ASP A 460 22.12 -13.84 -7.91
CA ASP A 460 23.25 -14.77 -8.06
C ASP A 460 24.31 -14.56 -6.97
N ALA A 461 24.60 -13.30 -6.65
CA ALA A 461 25.52 -12.96 -5.57
C ALA A 461 25.02 -13.42 -4.20
N LEU A 462 23.72 -13.29 -3.94
CA LEU A 462 23.10 -13.78 -2.70
C LEU A 462 23.10 -15.32 -2.62
N ILE A 463 22.79 -16.00 -3.72
CA ILE A 463 22.85 -17.47 -3.82
C ILE A 463 24.30 -17.95 -3.61
N ALA A 464 25.28 -17.21 -4.09
CA ALA A 464 26.71 -17.49 -3.91
C ALA A 464 27.24 -17.12 -2.51
N TYR A 465 26.37 -16.74 -1.57
CA TYR A 465 26.73 -16.32 -0.20
C TYR A 465 27.69 -15.14 -0.13
N GLN A 466 27.67 -14.23 -1.13
CA GLN A 466 28.42 -12.99 -1.04
C GLN A 466 27.88 -12.12 0.10
N ALA A 467 28.77 -11.41 0.77
CA ALA A 467 28.37 -10.54 1.88
C ALA A 467 27.40 -9.44 1.40
N PRO A 468 26.29 -9.16 2.10
CA PRO A 468 25.35 -8.11 1.71
C PRO A 468 26.00 -6.75 1.44
N ALA A 469 27.01 -6.36 2.22
CA ALA A 469 27.75 -5.13 1.99
C ALA A 469 28.44 -5.08 0.61
N SER A 470 29.01 -6.21 0.15
CA SER A 470 29.64 -6.30 -1.18
C SER A 470 28.60 -6.27 -2.30
N ILE A 471 27.43 -6.91 -2.08
CA ILE A 471 26.31 -6.87 -3.01
C ILE A 471 25.83 -5.41 -3.17
N ILE A 472 25.63 -4.70 -2.07
CA ILE A 472 25.18 -3.30 -2.07
C ILE A 472 26.19 -2.40 -2.80
N ALA A 473 27.48 -2.54 -2.51
CA ALA A 473 28.52 -1.78 -3.18
C ALA A 473 28.58 -2.02 -4.71
N SER A 474 28.14 -3.21 -5.17
CA SER A 474 28.08 -3.51 -6.60
C SER A 474 27.07 -2.65 -7.38
N TRP A 475 26.10 -2.05 -6.72
CA TRP A 475 25.06 -1.20 -7.34
C TRP A 475 25.54 0.25 -7.57
N ASP A 476 26.61 0.70 -6.93
CA ASP A 476 27.02 2.12 -6.88
C ASP A 476 27.12 2.77 -8.25
N SER A 477 27.68 2.08 -9.24
CA SER A 477 27.81 2.60 -10.61
C SER A 477 26.47 2.82 -11.29
N GLU A 478 25.55 1.87 -11.19
CA GLU A 478 24.21 1.99 -11.78
C GLU A 478 23.36 3.04 -11.05
N LEU A 479 23.47 3.08 -9.72
CA LEU A 479 22.77 4.08 -8.91
C LEU A 479 23.29 5.50 -9.17
N ALA A 480 24.60 5.66 -9.43
CA ALA A 480 25.18 6.96 -9.83
C ALA A 480 24.63 7.41 -11.20
N GLN A 481 24.50 6.49 -12.16
CA GLN A 481 23.87 6.76 -13.46
C GLN A 481 22.39 7.14 -13.29
N PHE A 482 21.67 6.43 -12.44
CA PHE A 482 20.28 6.75 -12.15
C PHE A 482 20.13 8.12 -11.48
N ARG A 483 21.00 8.46 -10.52
CA ARG A 483 21.02 9.81 -9.91
C ARG A 483 21.18 10.91 -10.96
N ALA A 484 22.09 10.72 -11.90
CA ALA A 484 22.32 11.67 -13.00
C ALA A 484 21.13 11.76 -13.96
N LEU A 485 20.47 10.63 -14.25
CA LEU A 485 19.26 10.60 -15.06
C LEU A 485 18.11 11.31 -14.35
N ARG A 486 17.82 10.93 -13.10
CA ARG A 486 16.77 11.46 -12.26
C ARG A 486 16.85 12.97 -12.11
N ALA A 487 18.06 13.52 -11.94
CA ALA A 487 18.28 14.95 -11.74
C ALA A 487 17.72 15.85 -12.85
N LYS A 488 17.45 15.31 -14.04
CA LYS A 488 16.84 16.05 -15.15
C LYS A 488 15.32 16.29 -14.96
N TYR A 489 14.69 15.55 -14.05
CA TYR A 489 13.25 15.48 -13.87
C TYR A 489 12.79 15.93 -12.48
N LEU A 490 13.74 16.31 -11.61
CA LEU A 490 13.40 16.79 -10.27
C LEU A 490 12.73 18.16 -10.35
N ILE A 491 11.63 18.31 -9.60
CA ILE A 491 10.81 19.54 -9.53
C ILE A 491 11.08 20.30 -8.23
N TYR A 492 11.41 19.57 -7.17
CA TYR A 492 11.55 20.10 -5.82
C TYR A 492 13.02 20.09 -5.36
N ASP A 493 13.35 21.04 -4.45
CA ASP A 493 14.68 21.20 -3.83
C ASP A 493 14.88 20.25 -2.65
#